data_3ac503e6682e38f510dd1b09f7c7f1bd
#
_entry.id   3ac503e6682e38f510dd1b09f7c7f1bd
#
_cell.length_a   1.000
_cell.length_b   1.000
_cell.length_c   1.000
_cell.angle_alpha   90.00
_cell.angle_beta   90.00
_cell.angle_gamma   90.00
#
_symmetry.space_group_name_H-M   'P 1'
#
loop_
_entity.id
_entity.type
_entity.pdbx_description
1 polymer ?
#
loop_
_entity_poly.entity_id
_entity_poly.type
_entity_poly.pdbx_seq_one_letter_code
_entity_poly.pdbx_strand_id
1 'polypeptide(L)'
;MNALITICIILFAAAYLASAEHKPFPAVMPLEKPDYPISAAMARLYDEWNPHEDRGNELYSNFKYSRLNGFAEKENVSRRDPTKVIKVDGIYHVWYTSRRTTHSPVGLKNATDTIPATDWDLSDLWHATSTDGFTWVEDTEPAVTRPPKPEQGFRSICTPGILVWEGKYYLYFQAYSPMVGGQAYCPVRVAYADSPNGPWTHYPDSVILPGPKGSWNNIKINDPCPVVFNDEILIYYKGAPIERGHEMVLRMQGVSKSKDPLGPFFPSPINPVINGGHETCMFPFNGGVAALVALDGPEKNTMQWSPDGENFAVASMIQIPPVAPGPYCPDAFARGKTDGRGITWSLCHINPDGGGAVSKSILARFDCDLSLDVDHQVLKRNNLRFNAQSYFQSGVGLPKGWLRRILKEQEDLDQETIIH
;
A
#
# COMPACT_ATOMS: atom_id res chain seq x y z
N MET A 1 47.19 26.45 13.59
CA MET A 1 45.74 26.26 13.69
C MET A 1 44.99 26.37 12.35
N ASN A 2 45.46 27.20 11.41
CA ASN A 2 44.74 27.40 10.13
C ASN A 2 44.91 26.27 9.09
N ALA A 3 45.98 25.49 9.10
CA ALA A 3 46.20 24.41 8.12
C ALA A 3 45.35 23.14 8.39
N LEU A 4 45.06 22.84 9.66
CA LEU A 4 44.20 21.68 9.99
C LEU A 4 42.75 21.94 9.65
N ILE A 5 42.26 23.15 9.81
CA ILE A 5 40.86 23.53 9.47
C ILE A 5 40.63 23.46 7.95
N THR A 6 41.64 23.87 7.16
CA THR A 6 41.55 23.82 5.68
C THR A 6 41.52 22.35 5.17
N ILE A 7 42.29 21.45 5.79
CA ILE A 7 42.32 20.04 5.41
C ILE A 7 41.00 19.34 5.78
N CYS A 8 40.38 19.65 6.93
CA CYS A 8 39.08 19.11 7.30
C CYS A 8 37.95 19.58 6.36
N ILE A 9 37.99 20.86 5.92
CA ILE A 9 36.98 21.39 5.01
C ILE A 9 37.12 20.76 3.62
N ILE A 10 38.35 20.50 3.15
CA ILE A 10 38.60 19.86 1.86
C ILE A 10 38.21 18.37 1.93
N LEU A 11 38.42 17.68 3.04
CA LEU A 11 37.99 16.28 3.21
C LEU A 11 36.47 16.17 3.33
N PHE A 12 35.80 17.13 3.96
CA PHE A 12 34.32 17.17 3.97
C PHE A 12 33.74 17.53 2.61
N ALA A 13 34.33 18.45 1.89
CA ALA A 13 33.92 18.78 0.51
C ALA A 13 34.21 17.63 -0.47
N ALA A 14 35.32 16.89 -0.32
CA ALA A 14 35.62 15.72 -1.12
C ALA A 14 34.69 14.53 -0.80
N ALA A 15 34.28 14.36 0.45
CA ALA A 15 33.26 13.36 0.82
C ALA A 15 31.86 13.75 0.33
N TYR A 16 31.56 15.03 0.16
CA TYR A 16 30.29 15.51 -0.40
C TYR A 16 30.28 15.42 -1.96
N LEU A 17 31.43 15.49 -2.60
CA LEU A 17 31.58 15.34 -4.06
C LEU A 17 31.69 13.88 -4.51
N ALA A 18 31.85 12.93 -3.59
CA ALA A 18 31.85 11.50 -3.86
C ALA A 18 30.50 10.81 -3.61
N SER A 19 29.40 11.55 -3.39
CA SER A 19 28.08 10.99 -3.59
C SER A 19 27.92 10.77 -5.09
N ALA A 20 28.17 9.55 -5.54
CA ALA A 20 27.81 9.13 -6.89
C ALA A 20 26.40 9.69 -7.18
N GLU A 21 26.30 10.46 -8.26
CA GLU A 21 25.04 11.08 -8.67
C GLU A 21 23.98 10.00 -8.67
N HIS A 22 23.06 10.07 -7.69
CA HIS A 22 22.04 9.02 -7.49
C HIS A 22 21.17 8.99 -8.75
N LYS A 23 21.30 7.92 -9.53
CA LYS A 23 20.54 7.72 -10.76
C LYS A 23 19.27 6.93 -10.42
N PRO A 24 18.08 7.54 -10.47
CA PRO A 24 16.85 6.82 -10.17
C PRO A 24 16.59 5.73 -11.21
N PHE A 25 15.96 4.63 -10.78
CA PHE A 25 15.52 3.61 -11.71
C PHE A 25 14.52 4.22 -12.71
N PRO A 26 14.64 3.95 -14.03
CA PRO A 26 13.80 4.59 -15.03
C PRO A 26 12.35 4.06 -15.01
N ALA A 27 11.45 4.82 -15.62
CA ALA A 27 10.03 4.46 -15.76
C ALA A 27 9.81 3.29 -16.74
N VAL A 28 10.68 3.17 -17.72
CA VAL A 28 10.70 2.07 -18.69
C VAL A 28 11.89 1.19 -18.37
N MET A 29 11.66 -0.11 -18.23
CA MET A 29 12.70 -1.07 -17.90
C MET A 29 13.82 -1.06 -18.96
N PRO A 30 15.11 -0.83 -18.55
CA PRO A 30 16.24 -0.97 -19.45
C PRO A 30 16.35 -2.39 -19.99
N LEU A 31 16.81 -2.55 -21.23
CA LEU A 31 17.06 -3.87 -21.82
C LEU A 31 18.22 -4.60 -21.12
N GLU A 32 19.20 -3.86 -20.65
CA GLU A 32 20.34 -4.39 -19.90
C GLU A 32 20.25 -3.98 -18.44
N LYS A 33 20.68 -4.88 -17.54
CA LYS A 33 20.77 -4.60 -16.12
C LYS A 33 21.65 -3.38 -15.86
N PRO A 34 21.17 -2.37 -15.12
CA PRO A 34 21.97 -1.19 -14.79
C PRO A 34 23.26 -1.54 -14.06
N ASP A 35 24.32 -0.75 -14.32
CA ASP A 35 25.65 -0.86 -13.71
C ASP A 35 25.78 -0.10 -12.36
N TYR A 36 24.70 0.57 -11.92
CA TYR A 36 24.62 1.26 -10.64
C TYR A 36 23.80 0.44 -9.64
N PRO A 37 23.89 0.74 -8.32
CA PRO A 37 23.15 -0.01 -7.29
C PRO A 37 21.63 0.02 -7.51
N ILE A 38 21.02 -1.17 -7.53
CA ILE A 38 19.59 -1.39 -7.61
C ILE A 38 19.18 -2.38 -6.51
N SER A 39 17.90 -2.37 -6.11
CA SER A 39 17.40 -3.30 -5.11
C SER A 39 17.40 -4.75 -5.61
N ALA A 40 17.33 -5.71 -4.68
CA ALA A 40 17.16 -7.12 -5.01
C ALA A 40 15.93 -7.38 -5.89
N ALA A 41 14.85 -6.63 -5.69
CA ALA A 41 13.64 -6.72 -6.51
C ALA A 41 13.90 -6.31 -7.96
N MET A 42 14.64 -5.22 -8.19
CA MET A 42 14.97 -4.76 -9.54
C MET A 42 15.98 -5.69 -10.22
N ALA A 43 16.89 -6.26 -9.45
CA ALA A 43 17.82 -7.27 -9.97
C ALA A 43 17.09 -8.52 -10.50
N ARG A 44 16.05 -8.99 -9.80
CA ARG A 44 15.23 -10.14 -10.22
C ARG A 44 14.48 -9.93 -11.55
N LEU A 45 14.28 -8.70 -12.00
CA LEU A 45 13.69 -8.46 -13.33
C LEU A 45 14.57 -8.96 -14.50
N TYR A 46 15.86 -9.15 -14.24
CA TYR A 46 16.84 -9.60 -15.24
C TYR A 46 17.24 -11.08 -15.05
N ASP A 47 16.76 -11.69 -13.99
CA ASP A 47 17.05 -13.09 -13.69
C ASP A 47 15.84 -13.96 -14.12
N GLU A 48 16.07 -15.17 -14.60
CA GLU A 48 15.03 -16.18 -14.70
C GLU A 48 14.61 -16.58 -13.30
N TRP A 49 13.47 -16.05 -12.85
CA TRP A 49 12.96 -16.29 -11.51
C TRP A 49 11.63 -17.02 -11.56
N ASN A 50 11.55 -18.15 -10.88
CA ASN A 50 10.33 -18.91 -10.69
C ASN A 50 10.02 -18.97 -9.19
N PRO A 51 8.97 -18.28 -8.69
CA PRO A 51 8.64 -18.29 -7.27
C PRO A 51 8.18 -19.68 -6.85
N HIS A 52 8.87 -20.27 -5.89
CA HIS A 52 8.46 -21.52 -5.29
C HIS A 52 7.38 -21.27 -4.26
N GLU A 53 6.36 -22.11 -4.30
CA GLU A 53 5.35 -22.20 -3.28
C GLU A 53 5.90 -23.01 -2.11
N ASP A 54 6.38 -22.34 -1.07
CA ASP A 54 6.76 -22.98 0.20
C ASP A 54 5.65 -22.78 1.23
N ARG A 55 4.84 -23.81 1.43
CA ARG A 55 3.69 -23.77 2.34
C ARG A 55 4.04 -24.22 3.76
N GLY A 56 5.28 -24.59 3.98
CA GLY A 56 5.81 -24.92 5.29
C GLY A 56 6.40 -23.73 6.02
N ASN A 57 6.55 -22.58 5.38
CA ASN A 57 7.14 -21.39 5.99
C ASN A 57 6.11 -20.51 6.73
N GLU A 58 6.60 -19.69 7.65
CA GLU A 58 5.81 -18.84 8.51
C GLU A 58 5.04 -17.74 7.72
N LEU A 59 5.54 -17.36 6.55
CA LEU A 59 4.91 -16.37 5.66
C LEU A 59 3.97 -17.00 4.63
N TYR A 60 3.57 -18.26 4.80
CA TYR A 60 2.48 -18.87 4.05
C TYR A 60 1.19 -18.85 4.87
N SER A 61 0.11 -18.39 4.27
CA SER A 61 -1.24 -18.50 4.83
C SER A 61 -2.30 -18.47 3.73
N ASN A 62 -3.40 -19.17 3.97
CA ASN A 62 -4.65 -18.90 3.28
C ASN A 62 -5.40 -17.79 4.03
N PHE A 63 -6.35 -17.14 3.37
CA PHE A 63 -7.15 -16.06 3.94
C PHE A 63 -8.61 -16.49 4.06
N LYS A 64 -9.20 -16.27 5.24
CA LYS A 64 -10.60 -16.53 5.49
C LYS A 64 -11.34 -15.20 5.63
N TYR A 65 -12.19 -14.88 4.68
CA TYR A 65 -12.93 -13.63 4.65
C TYR A 65 -14.24 -13.68 5.44
N SER A 66 -14.57 -12.56 6.10
CA SER A 66 -15.81 -12.40 6.87
C SER A 66 -16.40 -11.01 6.64
N ARG A 67 -17.73 -10.92 6.63
CA ARG A 67 -18.43 -9.63 6.64
C ARG A 67 -18.27 -8.95 8.00
N LEU A 68 -18.29 -7.62 7.98
CA LEU A 68 -18.31 -6.79 9.18
C LEU A 68 -19.74 -6.36 9.50
N ASN A 69 -20.00 -6.15 10.79
CA ASN A 69 -21.22 -5.52 11.28
C ASN A 69 -20.98 -4.03 11.58
N GLY A 70 -22.06 -3.24 11.61
CA GLY A 70 -22.02 -1.82 11.99
C GLY A 70 -21.83 -0.84 10.84
N PHE A 71 -21.26 -1.26 9.71
CA PHE A 71 -21.20 -0.44 8.50
C PHE A 71 -22.48 -0.60 7.68
N ALA A 72 -23.43 0.30 7.89
CA ALA A 72 -24.69 0.27 7.12
C ALA A 72 -24.41 0.47 5.62
N GLU A 73 -24.86 -0.48 4.80
CA GLU A 73 -24.77 -0.36 3.34
C GLU A 73 -25.75 0.74 2.86
N LYS A 74 -25.21 1.72 2.11
CA LYS A 74 -25.97 2.79 1.47
C LYS A 74 -25.55 2.85 -0.01
N GLU A 75 -26.49 3.22 -0.88
CA GLU A 75 -26.31 3.16 -2.33
C GLU A 75 -25.05 3.91 -2.80
N ASN A 76 -24.89 5.16 -2.39
CA ASN A 76 -23.79 6.02 -2.86
C ASN A 76 -22.66 6.21 -1.84
N VAL A 77 -22.56 5.31 -0.86
CA VAL A 77 -21.47 5.29 0.11
C VAL A 77 -20.51 4.16 -0.21
N SER A 78 -19.27 4.50 -0.40
CA SER A 78 -18.17 3.56 -0.56
C SER A 78 -17.21 3.66 0.62
N ARG A 79 -16.67 2.51 1.05
CA ARG A 79 -15.66 2.40 2.12
C ARG A 79 -14.56 1.48 1.63
N ARG A 80 -13.32 2.00 1.61
CA ARG A 80 -12.18 1.29 1.05
C ARG A 80 -10.88 1.70 1.73
N ASP A 81 -9.81 1.00 1.42
CA ASP A 81 -8.43 1.31 1.81
C ASP A 81 -8.30 1.56 3.33
N PRO A 82 -8.61 0.56 4.18
CA PRO A 82 -8.44 0.72 5.62
C PRO A 82 -6.96 0.85 5.98
N THR A 83 -6.66 1.68 6.98
CA THR A 83 -5.33 1.72 7.62
C THR A 83 -5.03 0.41 8.33
N LYS A 84 -3.80 0.23 8.80
CA LYS A 84 -3.55 -0.68 9.91
C LYS A 84 -4.54 -0.41 11.03
N VAL A 85 -5.05 -1.49 11.63
CA VAL A 85 -5.88 -1.38 12.84
C VAL A 85 -4.93 -1.19 14.03
N ILE A 86 -5.18 -0.17 14.83
CA ILE A 86 -4.47 0.03 16.11
C ILE A 86 -5.41 -0.23 17.29
N LYS A 87 -4.84 -0.53 18.46
CA LYS A 87 -5.62 -0.73 19.70
C LYS A 87 -5.15 0.27 20.76
N VAL A 88 -6.05 1.12 21.21
CA VAL A 88 -5.81 2.13 22.25
C VAL A 88 -6.83 1.92 23.35
N ASP A 89 -6.38 1.78 24.60
CA ASP A 89 -7.24 1.56 25.78
C ASP A 89 -8.29 0.45 25.60
N GLY A 90 -7.88 -0.63 24.93
CA GLY A 90 -8.75 -1.79 24.70
C GLY A 90 -9.66 -1.68 23.48
N ILE A 91 -9.74 -0.52 22.83
CA ILE A 91 -10.57 -0.24 21.66
C ILE A 91 -9.72 -0.32 20.39
N TYR A 92 -10.22 -1.01 19.37
CA TYR A 92 -9.66 -0.99 18.02
C TYR A 92 -10.11 0.26 17.27
N HIS A 93 -9.19 0.88 16.55
CA HIS A 93 -9.40 2.04 15.71
C HIS A 93 -8.95 1.74 14.30
N VAL A 94 -9.72 2.20 13.32
CA VAL A 94 -9.38 2.14 11.89
C VAL A 94 -9.80 3.43 11.20
N TRP A 95 -8.97 3.91 10.29
CA TRP A 95 -9.33 4.97 9.35
C TRP A 95 -9.38 4.39 7.95
N TYR A 96 -10.22 4.95 7.11
CA TYR A 96 -10.43 4.43 5.76
C TYR A 96 -10.92 5.53 4.83
N THR A 97 -10.73 5.32 3.55
CA THR A 97 -11.31 6.16 2.50
C THR A 97 -12.82 5.97 2.46
N SER A 98 -13.60 7.05 2.54
CA SER A 98 -15.04 6.96 2.28
C SER A 98 -15.49 8.04 1.32
N ARG A 99 -16.13 7.62 0.21
CA ARG A 99 -16.86 8.48 -0.68
C ARG A 99 -18.34 8.51 -0.29
N ARG A 100 -18.88 9.69 -0.07
CA ARG A 100 -20.30 9.91 0.27
C ARG A 100 -20.86 10.98 -0.64
N THR A 101 -21.25 10.59 -1.83
CA THR A 101 -21.76 11.47 -2.90
C THR A 101 -23.19 11.10 -3.24
N THR A 102 -23.94 12.05 -3.84
CA THR A 102 -25.30 11.80 -4.30
C THR A 102 -25.38 10.97 -5.57
N HIS A 103 -24.23 10.83 -6.27
CA HIS A 103 -24.12 10.10 -7.52
C HIS A 103 -23.05 9.02 -7.42
N SER A 104 -23.28 7.93 -8.11
CA SER A 104 -22.25 6.91 -8.35
C SER A 104 -21.17 7.43 -9.30
N PRO A 105 -19.95 6.83 -9.30
CA PRO A 105 -18.90 7.22 -10.22
C PRO A 105 -19.30 7.03 -11.68
N VAL A 106 -18.93 8.00 -12.53
CA VAL A 106 -19.31 8.05 -13.95
C VAL A 106 -18.12 7.96 -14.92
N GLY A 107 -16.91 7.73 -14.39
CA GLY A 107 -15.67 7.76 -15.17
C GLY A 107 -15.13 9.17 -15.40
N LEU A 108 -13.83 9.25 -15.74
CA LEU A 108 -13.10 10.53 -15.84
C LEU A 108 -13.72 11.55 -16.81
N LYS A 109 -14.31 11.08 -17.92
CA LYS A 109 -14.87 11.96 -18.96
C LYS A 109 -16.14 12.70 -18.52
N ASN A 110 -16.90 12.10 -17.61
CA ASN A 110 -18.23 12.60 -17.21
C ASN A 110 -18.23 13.17 -15.79
N ALA A 111 -17.10 13.10 -15.09
CA ALA A 111 -16.98 13.64 -13.73
C ALA A 111 -17.06 15.16 -13.71
N THR A 112 -17.63 15.69 -12.63
CA THR A 112 -17.75 17.12 -12.35
C THR A 112 -17.22 17.44 -10.95
N ASP A 113 -17.38 18.66 -10.49
CA ASP A 113 -17.01 19.02 -9.11
C ASP A 113 -17.85 18.29 -8.05
N THR A 114 -19.00 17.75 -8.39
CA THR A 114 -19.93 17.07 -7.49
C THR A 114 -20.24 15.62 -7.89
N ILE A 115 -19.88 15.21 -9.12
CA ILE A 115 -20.06 13.86 -9.62
C ILE A 115 -18.69 13.18 -9.68
N PRO A 116 -18.48 12.07 -8.96
CA PRO A 116 -17.17 11.42 -8.87
C PRO A 116 -16.80 10.69 -10.17
N ALA A 117 -15.49 10.69 -10.46
CA ALA A 117 -14.92 9.92 -11.56
C ALA A 117 -14.77 8.43 -11.22
N THR A 118 -14.32 8.15 -10.00
CA THR A 118 -13.96 6.83 -9.51
C THR A 118 -14.48 6.61 -8.10
N ASP A 119 -14.33 5.40 -7.58
CA ASP A 119 -14.75 5.01 -6.25
C ASP A 119 -14.04 5.77 -5.11
N TRP A 120 -12.84 6.25 -5.35
CA TRP A 120 -12.02 7.03 -4.40
C TRP A 120 -11.99 8.53 -4.73
N ASP A 121 -12.83 9.01 -5.64
CA ASP A 121 -12.96 10.43 -5.97
C ASP A 121 -13.98 11.12 -5.06
N LEU A 122 -13.76 12.39 -4.74
CA LEU A 122 -14.58 13.16 -3.79
C LEU A 122 -14.66 12.49 -2.40
N SER A 123 -13.61 11.79 -1.99
CA SER A 123 -13.56 11.11 -0.71
C SER A 123 -12.85 11.91 0.37
N ASP A 124 -13.24 11.62 1.60
CA ASP A 124 -12.64 12.07 2.84
C ASP A 124 -12.14 10.85 3.65
N LEU A 125 -11.36 11.07 4.71
CA LEU A 125 -10.94 9.99 5.62
C LEU A 125 -11.93 9.88 6.78
N TRP A 126 -12.46 8.68 6.95
CA TRP A 126 -13.43 8.36 7.99
C TRP A 126 -12.80 7.46 9.04
N HIS A 127 -13.40 7.41 10.20
CA HIS A 127 -12.93 6.64 11.34
C HIS A 127 -14.04 5.74 11.88
N ALA A 128 -13.64 4.58 12.41
CA ALA A 128 -14.52 3.67 13.13
C ALA A 128 -13.78 2.98 14.27
N THR A 129 -14.53 2.56 15.27
CA THR A 129 -14.03 1.85 16.44
C THR A 129 -14.71 0.50 16.63
N SER A 130 -14.02 -0.43 17.31
CA SER A 130 -14.55 -1.75 17.63
C SER A 130 -13.96 -2.29 18.92
N THR A 131 -14.70 -3.12 19.65
CA THR A 131 -14.18 -3.86 20.81
C THR A 131 -13.78 -5.29 20.47
N ASP A 132 -14.28 -5.84 19.34
CA ASP A 132 -14.13 -7.24 18.96
C ASP A 132 -13.46 -7.45 17.58
N GLY A 133 -13.27 -6.36 16.80
CA GLY A 133 -12.74 -6.40 15.44
C GLY A 133 -13.71 -6.95 14.39
N PHE A 134 -14.98 -7.20 14.75
CA PHE A 134 -16.06 -7.65 13.87
C PHE A 134 -17.22 -6.67 13.78
N THR A 135 -17.58 -6.05 14.90
CA THR A 135 -18.66 -5.07 14.99
C THR A 135 -18.05 -3.68 15.18
N TRP A 136 -18.31 -2.79 14.22
CA TRP A 136 -17.69 -1.47 14.17
C TRP A 136 -18.74 -0.36 14.36
N VAL A 137 -18.35 0.67 15.07
CA VAL A 137 -19.11 1.91 15.22
C VAL A 137 -18.42 2.98 14.39
N GLU A 138 -19.10 3.45 13.35
CA GLU A 138 -18.62 4.48 12.45
C GLU A 138 -18.92 5.87 13.02
N ASP A 139 -17.96 6.78 12.93
CA ASP A 139 -18.18 8.18 13.31
C ASP A 139 -19.25 8.84 12.42
N THR A 140 -19.89 9.87 12.94
CA THR A 140 -20.95 10.61 12.21
C THR A 140 -20.37 11.61 11.21
N GLU A 141 -19.13 12.03 11.40
CA GLU A 141 -18.40 12.98 10.57
C GLU A 141 -17.04 12.41 10.16
N PRO A 142 -16.44 12.89 9.07
CA PRO A 142 -15.09 12.46 8.68
C PRO A 142 -14.04 12.88 9.71
N ALA A 143 -13.06 12.01 9.97
CA ALA A 143 -11.92 12.33 10.81
C ALA A 143 -11.04 13.42 10.17
N VAL A 144 -10.78 13.30 8.86
CA VAL A 144 -10.05 14.30 8.09
C VAL A 144 -10.83 14.62 6.84
N THR A 145 -11.19 15.89 6.67
CA THR A 145 -11.89 16.39 5.47
C THR A 145 -10.89 16.84 4.41
N ARG A 146 -11.31 16.80 3.15
CA ARG A 146 -10.57 17.43 2.05
C ARG A 146 -10.32 18.91 2.35
N PRO A 147 -9.12 19.45 2.07
CA PRO A 147 -8.88 20.87 2.21
C PRO A 147 -9.68 21.68 1.16
N PRO A 148 -9.89 22.98 1.37
CA PRO A 148 -10.55 23.84 0.40
C PRO A 148 -9.67 24.06 -0.85
N LYS A 149 -10.31 24.42 -1.99
CA LYS A 149 -9.57 24.91 -3.17
C LYS A 149 -8.82 26.21 -2.82
N PRO A 150 -7.59 26.38 -3.33
CA PRO A 150 -6.86 25.53 -4.30
C PRO A 150 -5.84 24.54 -3.66
N GLU A 151 -5.94 24.24 -2.37
CA GLU A 151 -4.98 23.42 -1.66
C GLU A 151 -4.88 22.00 -2.24
N GLN A 152 -3.66 21.41 -2.16
CA GLN A 152 -3.45 20.04 -2.63
C GLN A 152 -4.30 19.04 -1.84
N GLY A 153 -5.07 18.22 -2.55
CA GLY A 153 -6.04 17.28 -1.97
C GLY A 153 -7.49 17.77 -1.99
N PHE A 154 -7.77 18.97 -2.49
CA PHE A 154 -9.14 19.51 -2.51
C PHE A 154 -10.12 18.63 -3.30
N ARG A 155 -9.63 17.86 -4.28
CA ARG A 155 -10.46 16.95 -5.07
C ARG A 155 -10.75 15.66 -4.32
N SER A 156 -9.73 15.06 -3.73
CA SER A 156 -9.86 13.82 -2.96
C SER A 156 -8.65 13.60 -2.06
N ILE A 157 -8.90 13.12 -0.86
CA ILE A 157 -7.90 12.51 0.01
C ILE A 157 -8.32 11.05 0.24
N CYS A 158 -7.39 10.13 0.06
CA CYS A 158 -7.71 8.69 0.11
C CYS A 158 -6.50 7.83 0.44
N THR A 159 -6.75 6.53 0.64
CA THR A 159 -5.77 5.50 0.98
C THR A 159 -4.89 5.92 2.17
N PRO A 160 -5.48 6.06 3.37
CA PRO A 160 -4.74 6.49 4.54
C PRO A 160 -3.81 5.40 5.07
N GLY A 161 -2.67 5.82 5.63
CA GLY A 161 -1.76 5.00 6.44
C GLY A 161 -1.58 5.62 7.82
N ILE A 162 -1.85 4.89 8.89
CA ILE A 162 -1.67 5.35 10.28
C ILE A 162 -0.24 5.09 10.77
N LEU A 163 0.34 6.05 11.45
CA LEU A 163 1.54 5.93 12.28
C LEU A 163 1.21 6.39 13.70
N VAL A 164 1.69 5.65 14.69
CA VAL A 164 1.75 6.11 16.09
C VAL A 164 3.21 6.37 16.42
N TRP A 165 3.53 7.61 16.82
CA TRP A 165 4.90 8.03 17.10
C TRP A 165 4.94 8.99 18.28
N GLU A 166 5.67 8.63 19.33
CA GLU A 166 5.79 9.43 20.56
C GLU A 166 4.44 9.84 21.18
N GLY A 167 3.47 8.92 21.15
CA GLY A 167 2.14 9.16 21.71
C GLY A 167 1.22 10.02 20.85
N LYS A 168 1.65 10.40 19.65
CA LYS A 168 0.85 11.14 18.67
C LYS A 168 0.48 10.25 17.49
N TYR A 169 -0.55 10.65 16.78
CA TYR A 169 -1.15 9.92 15.65
C TYR A 169 -0.94 10.73 14.37
N TYR A 170 -0.51 10.05 13.30
CA TYR A 170 -0.25 10.66 12.00
C TYR A 170 -0.94 9.84 10.92
N LEU A 171 -1.84 10.45 10.17
CA LEU A 171 -2.48 9.86 9.00
C LEU A 171 -1.82 10.41 7.74
N TYR A 172 -1.06 9.57 7.06
CA TYR A 172 -0.54 9.85 5.73
C TYR A 172 -1.58 9.44 4.70
N PHE A 173 -1.74 10.24 3.67
CA PHE A 173 -2.71 9.95 2.62
C PHE A 173 -2.26 10.51 1.28
N GLN A 174 -2.74 9.89 0.23
CA GLN A 174 -2.59 10.43 -1.11
C GLN A 174 -3.59 11.56 -1.34
N ALA A 175 -3.13 12.64 -1.97
CA ALA A 175 -3.89 13.87 -2.13
C ALA A 175 -3.99 14.28 -3.60
N TYR A 176 -5.20 14.32 -4.14
CA TYR A 176 -5.46 14.62 -5.55
C TYR A 176 -5.96 16.04 -5.76
N SER A 177 -5.41 16.71 -6.80
CA SER A 177 -5.87 18.01 -7.31
C SER A 177 -5.36 18.20 -8.74
N PRO A 178 -6.16 18.70 -9.68
CA PRO A 178 -7.61 19.01 -9.60
C PRO A 178 -8.49 17.79 -9.94
N MET A 179 -7.93 16.66 -10.29
CA MET A 179 -8.66 15.45 -10.69
C MET A 179 -8.10 14.21 -10.01
N VAL A 180 -8.83 13.10 -10.10
CA VAL A 180 -8.44 11.78 -9.60
C VAL A 180 -8.19 10.85 -10.78
N GLY A 181 -7.24 9.92 -10.60
CA GLY A 181 -6.93 8.91 -11.61
C GLY A 181 -6.09 9.43 -12.78
N GLY A 182 -6.03 8.68 -13.87
CA GLY A 182 -5.26 9.07 -15.05
C GLY A 182 -3.82 9.48 -14.74
N GLN A 183 -3.40 10.61 -15.28
CA GLN A 183 -2.09 11.24 -15.05
C GLN A 183 -2.15 12.38 -14.02
N ALA A 184 -3.13 12.34 -13.11
CA ALA A 184 -3.24 13.35 -12.06
C ALA A 184 -2.03 13.32 -11.13
N TYR A 185 -1.47 14.48 -10.86
CA TYR A 185 -0.42 14.66 -9.86
C TYR A 185 -0.93 14.28 -8.46
N CYS A 186 -0.18 13.49 -7.72
CA CYS A 186 -0.59 13.01 -6.41
C CYS A 186 0.61 12.80 -5.49
N PRO A 187 0.88 13.73 -4.57
CA PRO A 187 1.86 13.56 -3.49
C PRO A 187 1.22 12.87 -2.28
N VAL A 188 2.05 12.54 -1.28
CA VAL A 188 1.62 12.18 0.06
C VAL A 188 1.56 13.42 0.95
N ARG A 189 0.42 13.60 1.62
CA ARG A 189 0.22 14.58 2.70
C ARG A 189 -0.02 13.85 4.03
N VAL A 190 -0.06 14.61 5.12
CA VAL A 190 -0.27 14.08 6.46
C VAL A 190 -1.20 15.01 7.27
N ALA A 191 -2.04 14.39 8.10
CA ALA A 191 -2.74 15.04 9.20
C ALA A 191 -2.31 14.39 10.52
N TYR A 192 -2.29 15.13 11.61
CA TYR A 192 -1.84 14.65 12.91
C TYR A 192 -2.80 15.05 14.03
N ALA A 193 -2.78 14.26 15.11
CA ALA A 193 -3.59 14.48 16.31
C ALA A 193 -2.88 13.97 17.57
N ASP A 194 -3.28 14.50 18.73
CA ASP A 194 -2.83 14.00 20.04
C ASP A 194 -3.70 12.83 20.56
N SER A 195 -4.79 12.51 19.87
CA SER A 195 -5.72 11.44 20.22
C SER A 195 -6.16 10.70 18.95
N PRO A 196 -6.45 9.38 18.99
CA PRO A 196 -7.00 8.66 17.86
C PRO A 196 -8.37 9.21 17.39
N ASN A 197 -9.10 9.86 18.30
CA ASN A 197 -10.38 10.49 17.99
C ASN A 197 -10.24 11.94 17.47
N GLY A 198 -9.02 12.44 17.28
CA GLY A 198 -8.75 13.81 16.87
C GLY A 198 -8.82 14.81 18.03
N PRO A 199 -9.00 16.13 17.78
CA PRO A 199 -9.16 16.69 16.43
C PRO A 199 -7.90 16.56 15.57
N TRP A 200 -8.09 16.33 14.27
CA TRP A 200 -7.02 16.19 13.30
C TRP A 200 -6.63 17.54 12.68
N THR A 201 -5.33 17.78 12.55
CA THR A 201 -4.77 18.98 11.95
C THR A 201 -4.01 18.62 10.69
N HIS A 202 -4.35 19.25 9.55
CA HIS A 202 -3.56 19.11 8.32
C HIS A 202 -2.18 19.75 8.49
N TYR A 203 -1.13 19.00 8.12
CA TYR A 203 0.17 19.59 7.92
C TYR A 203 0.18 20.37 6.60
N PRO A 204 0.72 21.60 6.56
CA PRO A 204 0.57 22.47 5.40
C PRO A 204 1.25 21.94 4.13
N ASP A 205 2.36 21.22 4.28
CA ASP A 205 3.17 20.76 3.16
C ASP A 205 2.92 19.28 2.83
N SER A 206 3.29 18.89 1.61
CA SER A 206 3.38 17.48 1.22
C SER A 206 4.68 16.88 1.76
N VAL A 207 4.61 15.71 2.37
CA VAL A 207 5.76 15.07 3.02
C VAL A 207 6.58 14.17 2.08
N ILE A 208 5.93 13.62 1.03
CA ILE A 208 6.63 12.89 -0.03
C ILE A 208 6.10 13.38 -1.38
N LEU A 209 7.01 13.83 -2.24
CA LEU A 209 6.70 14.33 -3.57
C LEU A 209 7.03 13.27 -4.63
N PRO A 210 6.31 13.27 -5.77
CA PRO A 210 6.72 12.51 -6.95
C PRO A 210 8.16 12.82 -7.35
N GLY A 211 8.82 11.82 -7.90
CA GLY A 211 10.20 11.91 -8.36
C GLY A 211 10.39 12.77 -9.61
N PRO A 212 11.63 12.96 -10.07
CA PRO A 212 11.92 13.75 -11.23
C PRO A 212 11.35 13.13 -12.52
N LYS A 213 11.21 13.96 -13.55
CA LYS A 213 10.74 13.52 -14.87
C LYS A 213 11.59 12.34 -15.38
N GLY A 214 10.92 11.31 -15.89
CA GLY A 214 11.54 10.09 -16.40
C GLY A 214 11.84 9.04 -15.33
N SER A 215 11.60 9.32 -14.03
CA SER A 215 11.68 8.30 -13.00
C SER A 215 10.39 7.47 -12.91
N TRP A 216 10.50 6.28 -12.32
CA TRP A 216 9.41 5.31 -12.15
C TRP A 216 8.20 5.85 -11.36
N ASN A 217 8.35 6.93 -10.59
CA ASN A 217 7.36 7.54 -9.72
C ASN A 217 7.11 9.03 -10.03
N ASN A 218 7.31 9.46 -11.28
CA ASN A 218 7.39 10.88 -11.63
C ASN A 218 6.06 11.64 -11.65
N ILE A 219 4.92 10.96 -11.47
CA ILE A 219 3.60 11.62 -11.43
C ILE A 219 2.81 11.35 -10.15
N LYS A 220 2.98 10.17 -9.55
CA LYS A 220 2.19 9.78 -8.38
C LYS A 220 3.01 9.04 -7.34
N ILE A 221 2.72 9.37 -6.11
CA ILE A 221 3.04 8.61 -4.92
C ILE A 221 1.73 8.19 -4.28
N ASN A 222 1.42 6.90 -4.38
CA ASN A 222 0.15 6.34 -3.90
C ASN A 222 0.36 5.35 -2.75
N ASP A 223 -0.71 5.08 -2.02
CA ASP A 223 -0.83 3.99 -1.06
C ASP A 223 0.24 4.04 0.05
N PRO A 224 0.39 5.18 0.79
CA PRO A 224 1.40 5.29 1.83
C PRO A 224 1.17 4.29 2.96
N CYS A 225 2.16 3.46 3.24
CA CYS A 225 2.13 2.44 4.28
C CYS A 225 3.29 2.65 5.25
N PRO A 226 3.08 3.34 6.40
CA PRO A 226 4.12 3.56 7.38
C PRO A 226 4.40 2.32 8.21
N VAL A 227 5.68 2.11 8.52
CA VAL A 227 6.22 1.09 9.42
C VAL A 227 7.34 1.73 10.22
N VAL A 228 7.45 1.40 11.51
CA VAL A 228 8.64 1.74 12.30
C VAL A 228 9.60 0.55 12.24
N PHE A 229 10.83 0.81 11.85
CA PHE A 229 11.86 -0.20 11.75
C PHE A 229 13.22 0.41 12.06
N ASN A 230 13.98 -0.19 13.00
CA ASN A 230 15.30 0.29 13.43
C ASN A 230 15.31 1.78 13.86
N ASP A 231 14.35 2.20 14.68
CA ASP A 231 14.16 3.59 15.14
C ASP A 231 13.97 4.64 14.03
N GLU A 232 13.59 4.20 12.84
CA GLU A 232 13.23 5.06 11.72
C GLU A 232 11.78 4.80 11.26
N ILE A 233 11.18 5.83 10.71
CA ILE A 233 9.88 5.77 10.05
C ILE A 233 10.14 5.46 8.59
N LEU A 234 9.69 4.30 8.13
CA LEU A 234 9.70 3.89 6.73
C LEU A 234 8.31 4.10 6.18
N ILE A 235 8.15 4.92 5.15
CA ILE A 235 6.89 5.02 4.41
C ILE A 235 7.10 4.36 3.05
N TYR A 236 6.45 3.20 2.88
CA TYR A 236 6.37 2.54 1.59
C TYR A 236 5.24 3.15 0.77
N TYR A 237 5.43 3.20 -0.55
CA TYR A 237 4.47 3.79 -1.46
C TYR A 237 4.57 3.22 -2.86
N LYS A 238 3.46 3.21 -3.57
CA LYS A 238 3.44 2.87 -4.99
C LYS A 238 3.77 4.10 -5.83
N GLY A 239 4.74 3.94 -6.72
CA GLY A 239 5.02 4.92 -7.76
C GLY A 239 4.22 4.65 -9.04
N ALA A 240 3.87 5.71 -9.76
CA ALA A 240 3.32 5.61 -11.10
C ALA A 240 3.95 6.68 -12.00
N PRO A 241 4.54 6.29 -13.15
CA PRO A 241 5.13 7.21 -14.09
C PRO A 241 4.07 7.82 -15.03
N ILE A 242 4.44 8.92 -15.69
CA ILE A 242 3.63 9.56 -16.72
C ILE A 242 3.59 8.73 -18.00
N GLU A 243 4.66 8.04 -18.30
CA GLU A 243 4.84 7.21 -19.50
C GLU A 243 3.84 6.05 -19.47
N ARG A 244 3.03 5.95 -20.51
CA ARG A 244 2.00 4.92 -20.67
C ARG A 244 2.03 4.33 -22.08
N GLY A 245 1.45 3.14 -22.23
CA GLY A 245 1.36 2.46 -23.50
C GLY A 245 2.57 1.61 -23.87
N HIS A 246 3.54 1.49 -22.97
CA HIS A 246 4.65 0.55 -23.08
C HIS A 246 4.41 -0.64 -22.15
N GLU A 247 4.60 -1.86 -22.61
CA GLU A 247 4.46 -3.08 -21.81
C GLU A 247 5.42 -3.10 -20.62
N MET A 248 6.57 -2.44 -20.74
CA MET A 248 7.63 -2.36 -19.74
C MET A 248 7.54 -1.15 -18.80
N VAL A 249 6.41 -0.45 -18.75
CA VAL A 249 6.21 0.64 -17.78
C VAL A 249 5.97 0.06 -16.39
N LEU A 250 6.85 0.41 -15.46
CA LEU A 250 6.89 -0.15 -14.14
C LEU A 250 5.91 0.55 -13.17
N ARG A 251 5.16 -0.25 -12.43
CA ARG A 251 4.39 0.17 -11.24
C ARG A 251 4.92 -0.63 -10.07
N MET A 252 5.69 0.04 -9.22
CA MET A 252 6.54 -0.56 -8.21
C MET A 252 6.31 0.07 -6.86
N GLN A 253 6.83 -0.56 -5.80
CA GLN A 253 6.87 0.04 -4.47
C GLN A 253 8.26 0.63 -4.22
N GLY A 254 8.26 1.84 -3.66
CA GLY A 254 9.46 2.46 -3.09
C GLY A 254 9.31 2.68 -1.60
N VAL A 255 10.37 3.15 -0.98
CA VAL A 255 10.41 3.54 0.43
C VAL A 255 11.13 4.87 0.60
N SER A 256 10.59 5.72 1.48
CA SER A 256 11.27 6.90 2.00
C SER A 256 11.37 6.81 3.51
N LYS A 257 12.45 7.33 4.08
CA LYS A 257 12.81 7.20 5.50
C LYS A 257 12.94 8.55 6.17
N SER A 258 12.53 8.62 7.43
CA SER A 258 12.71 9.79 8.30
C SER A 258 12.76 9.37 9.78
N LYS A 259 13.32 10.24 10.62
CA LYS A 259 13.20 10.15 12.08
C LYS A 259 12.14 11.08 12.65
N ASP A 260 11.59 11.95 11.80
CA ASP A 260 10.51 12.88 12.14
C ASP A 260 9.26 12.51 11.30
N PRO A 261 8.09 12.34 11.93
CA PRO A 261 6.86 12.00 11.22
C PRO A 261 6.37 13.09 10.24
N LEU A 262 6.83 14.31 10.38
CA LEU A 262 6.54 15.40 9.44
C LEU A 262 7.64 15.61 8.39
N GLY A 263 8.69 14.79 8.43
CA GLY A 263 9.81 14.81 7.48
C GLY A 263 10.97 15.72 7.90
N PRO A 264 11.94 15.93 7.01
CA PRO A 264 11.95 15.49 5.62
C PRO A 264 12.09 13.97 5.48
N PHE A 265 11.38 13.39 4.50
CA PHE A 265 11.53 12.00 4.10
C PHE A 265 12.50 11.87 2.94
N PHE A 266 13.49 11.00 3.10
CA PHE A 266 14.51 10.76 2.09
C PHE A 266 14.24 9.43 1.37
N PRO A 267 14.07 9.43 0.04
CA PRO A 267 13.88 8.20 -0.72
C PRO A 267 15.11 7.30 -0.64
N SER A 268 14.89 6.00 -0.56
CA SER A 268 15.98 5.02 -0.67
C SER A 268 16.73 5.19 -2.00
N PRO A 269 18.07 5.15 -1.99
CA PRO A 269 18.87 5.25 -3.21
C PRO A 269 18.70 4.03 -4.13
N ILE A 270 18.18 2.92 -3.66
CA ILE A 270 17.94 1.71 -4.45
C ILE A 270 16.47 1.51 -4.84
N ASN A 271 15.63 2.56 -4.65
CA ASN A 271 14.24 2.51 -5.12
C ASN A 271 14.13 2.22 -6.62
N PRO A 272 13.16 1.41 -7.07
CA PRO A 272 12.10 0.73 -6.30
C PRO A 272 12.63 -0.50 -5.54
N VAL A 273 11.99 -0.83 -4.40
CA VAL A 273 12.39 -1.92 -3.52
C VAL A 273 11.54 -3.19 -3.67
N ILE A 274 10.35 -3.07 -4.30
CA ILE A 274 9.49 -4.21 -4.68
C ILE A 274 9.03 -3.99 -6.12
N ASN A 275 9.11 -5.02 -6.95
CA ASN A 275 8.77 -4.95 -8.37
C ASN A 275 7.30 -5.29 -8.65
N GLY A 276 6.41 -4.72 -7.89
CA GLY A 276 4.98 -4.92 -8.04
C GLY A 276 4.19 -4.31 -6.90
N GLY A 277 2.92 -4.69 -6.84
CA GLY A 277 2.02 -4.33 -5.77
C GLY A 277 1.20 -3.08 -6.00
N HIS A 278 -0.03 -3.16 -5.52
CA HIS A 278 -1.00 -2.09 -5.43
C HIS A 278 -1.66 -2.21 -4.06
N GLU A 279 -1.67 -1.13 -3.30
CA GLU A 279 -2.17 -1.17 -1.92
C GLU A 279 -1.46 -2.26 -1.09
N THR A 280 -0.14 -2.34 -1.24
CA THR A 280 0.71 -3.31 -0.58
C THR A 280 0.78 -3.03 0.91
N CYS A 281 0.65 -4.09 1.72
CA CYS A 281 0.73 -3.98 3.17
C CYS A 281 2.10 -4.40 3.68
N MET A 282 2.70 -3.55 4.53
CA MET A 282 3.96 -3.83 5.21
C MET A 282 3.74 -3.96 6.72
N PHE A 283 4.42 -4.90 7.34
CA PHE A 283 4.40 -5.09 8.79
C PHE A 283 5.70 -5.69 9.31
N PRO A 284 6.08 -5.42 10.58
CA PRO A 284 7.23 -6.05 11.20
C PRO A 284 7.04 -7.56 11.33
N PHE A 285 8.06 -8.34 10.98
CA PHE A 285 8.03 -9.79 11.08
C PHE A 285 9.45 -10.36 11.25
N ASN A 286 9.66 -11.11 12.32
CA ASN A 286 10.88 -11.90 12.57
C ASN A 286 12.17 -11.07 12.39
N GLY A 287 12.24 -9.91 13.04
CA GLY A 287 13.41 -9.02 12.99
C GLY A 287 13.60 -8.26 11.68
N GLY A 288 12.64 -8.30 10.78
CA GLY A 288 12.62 -7.61 9.49
C GLY A 288 11.26 -7.02 9.16
N VAL A 289 11.04 -6.76 7.89
CA VAL A 289 9.77 -6.25 7.35
C VAL A 289 9.18 -7.27 6.38
N ALA A 290 7.94 -7.71 6.64
CA ALA A 290 7.17 -8.51 5.69
C ALA A 290 6.29 -7.61 4.82
N ALA A 291 6.08 -8.04 3.56
CA ALA A 291 5.23 -7.39 2.58
C ALA A 291 4.20 -8.37 2.02
N LEU A 292 2.92 -8.02 2.12
CA LEU A 292 1.84 -8.66 1.38
C LEU A 292 1.65 -7.87 0.08
N VAL A 293 2.19 -8.41 -1.02
CA VAL A 293 2.21 -7.78 -2.34
C VAL A 293 1.02 -8.26 -3.13
N ALA A 294 -0.03 -7.44 -3.20
CA ALA A 294 -1.23 -7.74 -3.97
C ALA A 294 -1.26 -6.95 -5.27
N LEU A 295 -1.97 -7.44 -6.27
CA LEU A 295 -2.24 -6.76 -7.54
C LEU A 295 -0.97 -6.25 -8.25
N ASP A 296 -1.05 -5.85 -9.47
CA ASP A 296 -0.04 -5.19 -10.31
C ASP A 296 1.41 -5.73 -10.23
N GLY A 297 2.07 -5.78 -11.36
CA GLY A 297 3.50 -6.07 -11.50
C GLY A 297 3.88 -7.56 -11.52
N PRO A 298 5.15 -7.86 -11.84
CA PRO A 298 5.64 -9.24 -12.05
C PRO A 298 5.57 -10.12 -10.79
N GLU A 299 5.77 -9.54 -9.60
CA GLU A 299 5.75 -10.27 -8.32
C GLU A 299 4.43 -10.06 -7.54
N LYS A 300 3.35 -9.75 -8.24
CA LYS A 300 2.02 -9.69 -7.62
C LYS A 300 1.65 -11.00 -6.93
N ASN A 301 0.82 -10.90 -5.91
CA ASN A 301 0.31 -12.04 -5.15
C ASN A 301 1.40 -12.86 -4.47
N THR A 302 2.36 -12.17 -3.85
CA THR A 302 3.43 -12.78 -3.06
C THR A 302 3.45 -12.24 -1.63
N MET A 303 3.92 -13.08 -0.71
CA MET A 303 4.50 -12.63 0.55
C MET A 303 6.00 -12.48 0.35
N GLN A 304 6.53 -11.35 0.77
CA GLN A 304 7.96 -11.08 0.72
C GLN A 304 8.47 -10.68 2.10
N TRP A 305 9.76 -10.85 2.33
CA TRP A 305 10.42 -10.48 3.58
C TRP A 305 11.77 -9.84 3.32
N SER A 306 12.12 -8.85 4.13
CA SER A 306 13.37 -8.12 4.06
C SER A 306 14.00 -7.95 5.44
N PRO A 307 15.30 -8.26 5.62
CA PRO A 307 16.00 -8.02 6.88
C PRO A 307 16.37 -6.55 7.10
N ASP A 308 16.35 -5.73 6.06
CA ASP A 308 16.77 -4.32 6.06
C ASP A 308 15.66 -3.33 5.66
N GLY A 309 14.47 -3.86 5.27
CA GLY A 309 13.34 -3.06 4.80
C GLY A 309 13.49 -2.54 3.36
N GLU A 310 14.50 -2.96 2.62
CA GLU A 310 14.79 -2.50 1.25
C GLU A 310 15.04 -3.66 0.27
N ASN A 311 15.66 -4.73 0.72
CA ASN A 311 15.97 -5.89 -0.11
C ASN A 311 15.03 -7.05 0.22
N PHE A 312 13.91 -7.10 -0.48
CA PHE A 312 12.86 -8.10 -0.27
C PHE A 312 13.14 -9.39 -1.02
N ALA A 313 13.08 -10.52 -0.32
CA ALA A 313 13.04 -11.86 -0.89
C ALA A 313 11.60 -12.35 -0.93
N VAL A 314 11.22 -13.06 -1.99
CA VAL A 314 9.91 -13.72 -2.07
C VAL A 314 9.91 -14.94 -1.17
N ALA A 315 8.95 -15.01 -0.25
CA ALA A 315 8.82 -16.09 0.72
C ALA A 315 7.72 -17.09 0.32
N SER A 316 6.59 -16.61 -0.18
CA SER A 316 5.50 -17.49 -0.60
C SER A 316 4.59 -16.84 -1.64
N MET A 317 3.76 -17.65 -2.28
CA MET A 317 2.71 -17.21 -3.20
C MET A 317 1.36 -17.13 -2.50
N ILE A 318 0.56 -16.13 -2.88
CA ILE A 318 -0.81 -15.94 -2.39
C ILE A 318 -1.77 -16.30 -3.50
N GLN A 319 -2.68 -17.24 -3.26
CA GLN A 319 -3.66 -17.64 -4.27
C GLN A 319 -4.81 -16.62 -4.41
N ILE A 320 -5.28 -16.07 -3.30
CA ILE A 320 -6.40 -15.12 -3.27
C ILE A 320 -6.00 -13.96 -2.34
N PRO A 321 -5.34 -12.93 -2.88
CA PRO A 321 -4.88 -11.82 -2.06
C PRO A 321 -6.06 -10.93 -1.61
N PRO A 322 -6.02 -10.42 -0.36
CA PRO A 322 -6.88 -9.33 0.04
C PRO A 322 -6.52 -8.04 -0.72
N VAL A 323 -7.50 -7.16 -0.89
CA VAL A 323 -7.31 -5.85 -1.52
C VAL A 323 -7.17 -4.79 -0.44
N ALA A 324 -6.12 -3.98 -0.50
CA ALA A 324 -5.79 -2.95 0.47
C ALA A 324 -5.84 -3.45 1.93
N PRO A 325 -5.00 -4.41 2.32
CA PRO A 325 -5.05 -4.95 3.67
C PRO A 325 -4.54 -3.95 4.71
N GLY A 326 -5.37 -3.70 5.73
CA GLY A 326 -5.05 -2.92 6.92
C GLY A 326 -4.99 -3.80 8.17
N PRO A 327 -3.84 -4.45 8.45
CA PRO A 327 -3.74 -5.46 9.49
C PRO A 327 -3.76 -4.87 10.91
N TYR A 328 -4.29 -5.65 11.84
CA TYR A 328 -3.98 -5.45 13.25
C TYR A 328 -2.58 -6.00 13.53
N CYS A 329 -1.66 -5.09 13.81
CA CYS A 329 -0.28 -5.41 14.10
C CYS A 329 0.14 -4.65 15.38
N PRO A 330 0.12 -5.29 16.57
CA PRO A 330 0.35 -4.62 17.86
C PRO A 330 1.70 -3.92 17.97
N ASP A 331 2.71 -4.44 17.29
CA ASP A 331 4.10 -3.96 17.31
C ASP A 331 4.49 -3.14 16.07
N ALA A 332 3.51 -2.76 15.21
CA ALA A 332 3.78 -2.04 13.96
C ALA A 332 4.57 -0.73 14.15
N PHE A 333 4.48 -0.13 15.33
CA PHE A 333 5.09 1.17 15.65
C PHE A 333 5.98 1.09 16.90
N ALA A 334 6.34 -0.11 17.34
CA ALA A 334 7.28 -0.29 18.42
C ALA A 334 8.68 0.26 18.03
N ARG A 335 9.28 1.04 18.90
CA ARG A 335 10.66 1.50 18.75
C ARG A 335 11.64 0.43 19.21
N GLY A 336 12.80 0.42 18.59
CA GLY A 336 13.85 -0.54 18.88
C GLY A 336 13.66 -1.88 18.14
N LYS A 337 14.53 -2.83 18.46
CA LYS A 337 14.47 -4.19 17.87
C LYS A 337 13.29 -4.94 18.48
N THR A 338 12.21 -5.02 17.73
CA THR A 338 11.14 -5.97 18.01
C THR A 338 11.33 -7.16 17.05
N ASP A 339 11.05 -8.36 17.53
CA ASP A 339 11.07 -9.54 16.66
C ASP A 339 9.98 -9.47 15.58
N GLY A 340 9.01 -8.57 15.75
CA GLY A 340 7.84 -8.46 14.89
C GLY A 340 7.04 -9.74 14.90
N ARG A 341 5.89 -9.76 15.59
CA ARG A 341 5.11 -11.01 15.75
C ARG A 341 4.24 -11.36 14.57
N GLY A 342 4.13 -10.43 13.60
CA GLY A 342 3.28 -10.61 12.43
C GLY A 342 1.80 -10.36 12.68
N ILE A 343 0.93 -11.00 11.89
CA ILE A 343 -0.50 -10.70 11.88
C ILE A 343 -1.36 -11.96 11.88
N THR A 344 -2.53 -11.89 12.52
CA THR A 344 -3.54 -12.96 12.51
C THR A 344 -4.85 -12.53 11.87
N TRP A 345 -5.09 -11.25 11.71
CA TRP A 345 -6.27 -10.71 11.05
C TRP A 345 -6.05 -9.29 10.54
N SER A 346 -6.93 -8.87 9.65
CA SER A 346 -6.86 -7.59 8.99
C SER A 346 -8.24 -7.16 8.50
N LEU A 347 -8.40 -5.86 8.27
CA LEU A 347 -9.45 -5.37 7.39
C LEU A 347 -8.93 -5.26 5.95
N CYS A 348 -9.84 -5.31 5.01
CA CYS A 348 -9.60 -5.07 3.59
C CYS A 348 -10.86 -4.47 2.97
N HIS A 349 -10.83 -4.11 1.71
CA HIS A 349 -12.07 -3.81 1.01
C HIS A 349 -12.38 -4.87 -0.06
N ILE A 350 -13.65 -5.03 -0.33
CA ILE A 350 -14.17 -5.84 -1.43
C ILE A 350 -15.14 -5.00 -2.26
N ASN A 351 -15.24 -5.35 -3.53
CA ASN A 351 -16.20 -4.75 -4.45
C ASN A 351 -17.28 -5.77 -4.79
N PRO A 352 -18.42 -5.76 -4.09
CA PRO A 352 -19.43 -6.81 -4.21
C PRO A 352 -20.07 -6.87 -5.60
N ASP A 353 -20.14 -5.74 -6.30
CA ASP A 353 -20.78 -5.67 -7.63
C ASP A 353 -19.79 -5.96 -8.76
N GLY A 354 -18.49 -6.11 -8.45
CA GLY A 354 -17.45 -6.39 -9.43
C GLY A 354 -17.25 -5.31 -10.49
N GLY A 355 -17.74 -4.09 -10.25
CA GLY A 355 -17.71 -2.98 -11.21
C GLY A 355 -16.40 -2.21 -11.27
N GLY A 356 -15.37 -2.63 -10.54
CA GLY A 356 -14.06 -1.96 -10.50
C GLY A 356 -14.14 -0.51 -10.01
N ALA A 357 -13.39 0.39 -10.66
CA ALA A 357 -13.25 1.78 -10.25
C ALA A 357 -14.54 2.63 -10.31
N VAL A 358 -15.59 2.15 -10.96
CA VAL A 358 -16.88 2.87 -11.09
C VAL A 358 -17.99 2.28 -10.23
N SER A 359 -17.68 1.39 -9.32
CA SER A 359 -18.65 0.85 -8.36
C SER A 359 -18.36 1.27 -6.93
N LYS A 360 -19.02 0.68 -5.96
CA LYS A 360 -18.75 0.91 -4.55
C LYS A 360 -17.95 -0.23 -3.94
N SER A 361 -17.17 0.09 -2.93
CA SER A 361 -16.46 -0.87 -2.09
C SER A 361 -17.09 -0.93 -0.69
N ILE A 362 -16.98 -2.07 -0.04
CA ILE A 362 -17.32 -2.28 1.36
C ILE A 362 -16.10 -2.82 2.11
N LEU A 363 -16.01 -2.51 3.40
CA LEU A 363 -14.99 -3.12 4.25
C LEU A 363 -15.37 -4.56 4.60
N ALA A 364 -14.37 -5.40 4.65
CA ALA A 364 -14.46 -6.79 5.08
C ALA A 364 -13.28 -7.11 6.02
N ARG A 365 -13.39 -8.19 6.77
CA ARG A 365 -12.31 -8.76 7.56
C ARG A 365 -11.76 -10.00 6.87
N PHE A 366 -10.47 -10.22 6.99
CA PHE A 366 -9.91 -11.55 6.80
C PHE A 366 -9.09 -11.99 8.00
N ASP A 367 -9.12 -13.29 8.27
CA ASP A 367 -8.25 -13.96 9.23
C ASP A 367 -7.16 -14.71 8.44
N CYS A 368 -5.95 -14.73 8.97
CA CYS A 368 -4.78 -15.35 8.37
C CYS A 368 -3.85 -15.89 9.46
N ASP A 369 -2.87 -16.66 9.05
CA ASP A 369 -1.79 -17.11 9.91
C ASP A 369 -0.43 -16.69 9.35
N LEU A 370 -0.14 -15.40 9.48
CA LEU A 370 1.14 -14.75 9.17
C LEU A 370 1.76 -14.27 10.48
N SER A 371 1.87 -15.17 11.46
CA SER A 371 2.23 -14.88 12.84
C SER A 371 3.26 -15.88 13.36
N LEU A 372 4.15 -15.41 14.24
CA LEU A 372 5.07 -16.26 15.01
C LEU A 372 4.44 -16.87 16.26
N ASP A 373 3.24 -16.42 16.66
CA ASP A 373 2.58 -16.79 17.92
C ASP A 373 1.49 -17.84 17.73
N VAL A 374 1.01 -18.01 16.52
CA VAL A 374 -0.16 -18.86 16.21
C VAL A 374 0.21 -19.83 15.08
N ASP A 375 -0.14 -21.09 15.26
CA ASP A 375 -0.13 -22.08 14.19
C ASP A 375 -1.58 -22.53 13.91
N HIS A 376 -2.20 -21.89 12.94
CA HIS A 376 -3.59 -22.17 12.56
C HIS A 376 -3.62 -23.20 11.42
N GLN A 377 -3.68 -24.48 11.78
CA GLN A 377 -3.59 -25.62 10.86
C GLN A 377 -4.51 -25.54 9.65
N VAL A 378 -5.72 -24.97 9.78
CA VAL A 378 -6.65 -24.80 8.65
C VAL A 378 -6.14 -23.77 7.66
N LEU A 379 -5.56 -22.67 8.14
CA LEU A 379 -5.01 -21.61 7.30
C LEU A 379 -3.66 -22.00 6.67
N LYS A 380 -2.96 -22.97 7.26
CA LYS A 380 -1.68 -23.52 6.72
C LYS A 380 -1.89 -24.68 5.73
N ARG A 381 -3.10 -25.22 5.57
CA ARG A 381 -3.34 -26.40 4.72
C ARG A 381 -3.11 -26.14 3.24
N ASN A 382 -2.39 -27.07 2.63
CA ASN A 382 -2.00 -27.05 1.22
C ASN A 382 -3.11 -27.39 0.21
N ASN A 383 -4.25 -27.92 0.67
CA ASN A 383 -5.26 -28.55 -0.19
C ASN A 383 -6.42 -27.64 -0.58
N LEU A 384 -6.36 -26.36 -0.23
CA LEU A 384 -7.28 -25.37 -0.77
C LEU A 384 -6.85 -25.05 -2.19
N ARG A 385 -7.33 -25.83 -3.16
CA ARG A 385 -7.16 -25.51 -4.56
C ARG A 385 -7.99 -24.26 -4.87
N PHE A 386 -7.35 -23.28 -5.50
CA PHE A 386 -8.05 -22.16 -6.06
C PHE A 386 -9.03 -22.69 -7.12
N ASN A 387 -10.32 -22.51 -6.88
CA ASN A 387 -11.36 -22.68 -7.86
C ASN A 387 -12.08 -21.35 -7.99
N ALA A 388 -11.87 -20.65 -9.08
CA ALA A 388 -12.45 -19.34 -9.34
C ALA A 388 -13.98 -19.34 -9.18
N GLN A 389 -14.66 -20.37 -9.65
CA GLN A 389 -16.12 -20.48 -9.56
C GLN A 389 -16.58 -20.62 -8.10
N SER A 390 -15.94 -21.48 -7.30
CA SER A 390 -16.26 -21.63 -5.88
C SER A 390 -16.04 -20.35 -5.08
N TYR A 391 -15.00 -19.60 -5.43
CA TYR A 391 -14.69 -18.32 -4.78
C TYR A 391 -15.77 -17.28 -5.06
N PHE A 392 -16.23 -17.17 -6.31
CA PHE A 392 -17.31 -16.26 -6.70
C PHE A 392 -18.65 -16.65 -6.13
N GLN A 393 -18.92 -17.95 -6.02
CA GLN A 393 -20.17 -18.47 -5.42
C GLN A 393 -20.25 -18.17 -3.92
N SER A 394 -19.13 -18.01 -3.22
CA SER A 394 -19.12 -17.64 -1.81
C SER A 394 -19.45 -16.16 -1.54
N GLY A 395 -19.67 -15.36 -2.57
CA GLY A 395 -20.04 -13.94 -2.47
C GLY A 395 -18.91 -13.03 -1.98
N VAL A 396 -17.68 -13.52 -1.98
CA VAL A 396 -16.46 -12.76 -1.66
C VAL A 396 -15.76 -12.47 -2.99
N GLY A 397 -16.37 -11.62 -3.81
CA GLY A 397 -15.96 -11.54 -5.20
C GLY A 397 -14.68 -10.77 -5.46
N LEU A 398 -13.79 -11.36 -6.26
CA LEU A 398 -12.89 -10.60 -7.10
C LEU A 398 -13.72 -9.77 -8.09
N PRO A 399 -13.30 -8.55 -8.46
CA PRO A 399 -13.98 -7.76 -9.48
C PRO A 399 -14.19 -8.55 -10.77
N LYS A 400 -15.36 -8.45 -11.41
CA LYS A 400 -15.66 -9.15 -12.67
C LYS A 400 -14.61 -8.94 -13.77
N GLY A 401 -13.93 -7.80 -13.78
CA GLY A 401 -12.83 -7.52 -14.70
C GLY A 401 -11.58 -8.38 -14.46
N TRP A 402 -11.34 -8.80 -13.22
CA TRP A 402 -10.26 -9.72 -12.85
C TRP A 402 -10.56 -11.15 -13.30
N LEU A 403 -11.81 -11.60 -13.09
CA LEU A 403 -12.26 -12.90 -13.58
C LEU A 403 -12.06 -13.03 -15.10
N ARG A 404 -12.43 -12.00 -15.86
CA ARG A 404 -12.25 -12.01 -17.30
C ARG A 404 -10.78 -12.09 -17.73
N ARG A 405 -9.86 -11.44 -16.98
CA ARG A 405 -8.42 -11.56 -17.26
C ARG A 405 -7.90 -12.96 -16.95
N ILE A 406 -8.24 -13.50 -15.79
CA ILE A 406 -7.80 -14.85 -15.40
C ILE A 406 -8.35 -15.89 -16.39
N LEU A 407 -9.61 -15.80 -16.78
CA LEU A 407 -10.21 -16.72 -17.74
C LEU A 407 -9.60 -16.56 -19.13
N LYS A 408 -9.30 -15.33 -19.55
CA LYS A 408 -8.64 -15.08 -20.83
C LYS A 408 -7.18 -15.57 -20.83
N GLU A 409 -6.43 -15.31 -19.78
CA GLU A 409 -5.06 -15.82 -19.63
C GLU A 409 -5.05 -17.36 -19.62
N GLN A 410 -6.07 -18.01 -19.07
CA GLN A 410 -6.22 -19.47 -19.07
C GLN A 410 -6.63 -20.02 -20.43
N GLU A 411 -7.54 -19.35 -21.16
CA GLU A 411 -7.91 -19.69 -22.53
C GLU A 411 -6.73 -19.53 -23.49
N ASP A 412 -5.92 -18.49 -23.34
CA ASP A 412 -4.72 -18.25 -24.14
C ASP A 412 -3.66 -19.34 -23.89
N LEU A 413 -3.44 -19.75 -22.63
CA LEU A 413 -2.54 -20.86 -22.26
C LEU A 413 -3.02 -22.23 -22.79
N ASP A 414 -4.32 -22.50 -22.73
CA ASP A 414 -4.91 -23.75 -23.25
C ASP A 414 -4.80 -23.81 -24.79
N GLN A 415 -4.89 -22.67 -25.48
CA GLN A 415 -4.68 -22.60 -26.92
C GLN A 415 -3.22 -22.81 -27.33
N GLU A 416 -2.26 -22.27 -26.58
CA GLU A 416 -0.83 -22.49 -26.81
C GLU A 416 -0.43 -23.94 -26.59
N THR A 417 -1.05 -24.62 -25.61
CA THR A 417 -0.77 -26.05 -25.31
C THR A 417 -1.32 -27.00 -26.38
N ILE A 418 -2.31 -26.58 -27.16
CA ILE A 418 -2.90 -27.38 -28.26
C ILE A 418 -2.08 -27.27 -29.57
N ILE A 419 -1.21 -26.28 -29.70
CA ILE A 419 -0.41 -26.02 -30.90
C ILE A 419 0.99 -26.69 -30.81
N HIS A 420 1.34 -27.28 -29.71
CA HIS A 420 2.57 -28.06 -29.48
C HIS A 420 2.24 -29.54 -29.17
#